data_4b499724ff4238735cd9cc536a48c7a5
#
_entry.id   4b499724ff4238735cd9cc536a48c7a5
#
_cell.length_a   1.000
_cell.length_b   1.000
_cell.length_c   1.000
_cell.angle_alpha   90.00
_cell.angle_beta   90.00
_cell.angle_gamma   90.00
#
_symmetry.space_group_name_H-M   'P 1'
#
loop_
_entity.id
_entity.type
_entity.pdbx_description
1 polymer ?
#
loop_
_entity_poly.entity_id
_entity_poly.type
_entity_poly.pdbx_seq_one_letter_code
_entity_poly.pdbx_strand_id
1 'polypeptide(L)'
;MLNDVIAVTNRKLSQRPFLEQIKRVCHLRPEAIILREKDLSETEYAKLAEEVYNITTSYDVRLIIHTYINVARELGINTVHMSLHNMREYRKEFIDNVNKTNNI
;
A
#
# COMPACT_ATOMS: atom_id res chain seq x y z
N MET A 1 -4.09 -22.43 -3.77
CA MET A 1 -3.89 -21.17 -3.06
C MET A 1 -2.49 -20.67 -3.29
N LEU A 2 -2.34 -19.37 -3.45
CA LEU A 2 -1.05 -18.76 -3.84
C LEU A 2 -0.34 -18.19 -2.61
N ASN A 3 -0.06 -19.03 -1.60
CA ASN A 3 0.50 -18.57 -0.31
C ASN A 3 1.88 -17.93 -0.41
N ASP A 4 2.63 -18.26 -1.46
CA ASP A 4 3.99 -17.72 -1.65
C ASP A 4 4.05 -16.63 -2.72
N VAL A 5 2.88 -16.11 -3.13
CA VAL A 5 2.80 -15.11 -4.19
C VAL A 5 2.33 -13.79 -3.61
N ILE A 6 3.08 -12.72 -3.91
CA ILE A 6 2.68 -11.34 -3.62
C ILE A 6 2.37 -10.69 -4.96
N ALA A 7 1.14 -10.20 -5.11
CA ALA A 7 0.73 -9.51 -6.32
C ALA A 7 1.02 -8.02 -6.20
N VAL A 8 1.63 -7.44 -7.24
CA VAL A 8 1.88 -5.99 -7.31
C VAL A 8 0.92 -5.40 -8.34
N THR A 9 0.17 -4.38 -7.95
CA THR A 9 -0.81 -3.78 -8.85
C THR A 9 -0.17 -2.90 -9.92
N ASN A 10 -0.85 -2.82 -11.06
CA ASN A 10 -0.57 -1.83 -12.08
C ASN A 10 -1.90 -1.51 -12.77
N ARG A 11 -2.55 -0.42 -12.36
CA ARG A 11 -3.87 -0.01 -12.84
C ARG A 11 -3.89 0.21 -14.36
N LYS A 12 -2.77 0.71 -14.91
CA LYS A 12 -2.67 0.99 -16.35
C LYS A 12 -2.66 -0.26 -17.22
N LEU A 13 -2.28 -1.41 -16.66
CA LEU A 13 -2.27 -2.69 -17.37
C LEU A 13 -3.58 -3.47 -17.19
N SER A 14 -4.48 -3.00 -16.35
CA SER A 14 -5.74 -3.68 -16.10
C SER A 14 -6.66 -3.55 -17.32
N GLN A 15 -7.15 -4.69 -17.83
CA GLN A 15 -8.12 -4.73 -18.92
C GLN A 15 -9.56 -4.66 -18.44
N ARG A 16 -9.76 -4.61 -17.12
CA ARG A 16 -11.05 -4.51 -16.44
C ARG A 16 -11.04 -3.31 -15.53
N PRO A 17 -12.21 -2.88 -15.03
CA PRO A 17 -12.24 -1.92 -13.94
C PRO A 17 -11.35 -2.39 -12.80
N PHE A 18 -10.54 -1.51 -12.27
CA PHE A 18 -9.45 -1.89 -11.36
C PHE A 18 -9.95 -2.64 -10.12
N LEU A 19 -11.02 -2.17 -9.49
CA LEU A 19 -11.54 -2.84 -8.29
C LEU A 19 -12.07 -4.23 -8.58
N GLU A 20 -12.61 -4.45 -9.77
CA GLU A 20 -13.03 -5.78 -10.20
C GLU A 20 -11.82 -6.71 -10.36
N GLN A 21 -10.72 -6.17 -10.91
CA GLN A 21 -9.48 -6.93 -11.02
C GLN A 21 -8.93 -7.30 -9.64
N ILE A 22 -9.02 -6.39 -8.68
CA ILE A 22 -8.60 -6.67 -7.30
C ILE A 22 -9.41 -7.83 -6.72
N LYS A 23 -10.72 -7.84 -6.91
CA LYS A 23 -11.58 -8.95 -6.44
C LYS A 23 -11.15 -10.29 -7.06
N ARG A 24 -10.85 -10.29 -8.36
CA ARG A 24 -10.39 -11.51 -9.05
C ARG A 24 -9.08 -12.04 -8.49
N VAL A 25 -8.13 -11.14 -8.24
CA VAL A 25 -6.85 -11.50 -7.63
C VAL A 25 -7.07 -12.07 -6.23
N CYS A 26 -7.96 -11.46 -5.45
CA CYS A 26 -8.28 -11.94 -4.10
C CYS A 26 -8.86 -13.35 -4.09
N HIS A 27 -9.62 -13.74 -5.13
CA HIS A 27 -10.12 -15.11 -5.24
C HIS A 27 -8.99 -16.15 -5.34
N LEU A 28 -7.84 -15.77 -5.85
CA LEU A 28 -6.66 -16.64 -5.93
C LEU A 28 -5.92 -16.74 -4.60
N ARG A 29 -6.30 -15.92 -3.62
CA ARG A 29 -5.75 -15.87 -2.28
C ARG A 29 -4.22 -15.76 -2.25
N PRO A 30 -3.64 -14.69 -2.85
CA PRO A 30 -2.21 -14.43 -2.70
C PRO A 30 -1.88 -14.13 -1.23
N GLU A 31 -0.62 -14.23 -0.87
CA GLU A 31 -0.17 -13.85 0.47
C GLU A 31 -0.48 -12.38 0.77
N ALA A 32 -0.25 -11.51 -0.21
CA ALA A 32 -0.51 -10.08 -0.07
C ALA A 32 -0.67 -9.44 -1.44
N ILE A 33 -1.25 -8.24 -1.44
CA ILE A 33 -1.31 -7.36 -2.61
C ILE A 33 -0.57 -6.07 -2.24
N ILE A 34 0.38 -5.66 -3.07
CA ILE A 34 1.04 -4.36 -2.95
C ILE A 34 0.32 -3.39 -3.88
N LEU A 35 -0.26 -2.34 -3.31
CA LEU A 35 -0.90 -1.28 -4.09
C LEU A 35 0.16 -0.28 -4.54
N ARG A 36 0.68 -0.48 -5.76
CA ARG A 36 1.74 0.33 -6.33
C ARG A 36 1.21 1.11 -7.53
N GLU A 37 0.72 2.32 -7.26
CA GLU A 37 0.15 3.22 -8.27
C GLU A 37 0.87 4.56 -8.18
N LYS A 38 2.04 4.65 -8.81
CA LYS A 38 2.97 5.78 -8.69
C LYS A 38 2.49 7.08 -9.31
N ASP A 39 1.50 7.01 -10.20
CA ASP A 39 0.97 8.17 -10.90
C ASP A 39 -0.08 8.95 -10.11
N LEU A 40 -0.50 8.40 -8.97
CA LEU A 40 -1.52 9.04 -8.13
C LEU A 40 -0.88 9.95 -7.09
N SER A 41 -1.51 11.09 -6.82
CA SER A 41 -1.18 11.89 -5.64
C SER A 41 -1.50 11.12 -4.37
N GLU A 42 -0.96 11.56 -3.23
CA GLU A 42 -1.24 10.92 -1.95
C GLU A 42 -2.74 10.89 -1.64
N THR A 43 -3.45 12.00 -1.92
CA THR A 43 -4.89 12.09 -1.70
C THR A 43 -5.67 11.11 -2.57
N GLU A 44 -5.32 11.03 -3.85
CA GLU A 44 -5.95 10.09 -4.78
C GLU A 44 -5.64 8.65 -4.40
N TYR A 45 -4.39 8.39 -4.02
CA TYR A 45 -3.94 7.08 -3.55
C TYR A 45 -4.70 6.66 -2.29
N ALA A 46 -4.88 7.58 -1.34
CA ALA A 46 -5.59 7.29 -0.10
C ALA A 46 -7.03 6.82 -0.35
N LYS A 47 -7.73 7.47 -1.28
CA LYS A 47 -9.09 7.08 -1.66
C LYS A 47 -9.13 5.68 -2.28
N LEU A 48 -8.21 5.42 -3.21
CA LEU A 48 -8.12 4.11 -3.85
C LEU A 48 -7.75 3.03 -2.84
N ALA A 49 -6.79 3.33 -1.96
CA ALA A 49 -6.34 2.39 -0.93
C ALA A 49 -7.47 1.99 0.00
N GLU A 50 -8.33 2.92 0.40
CA GLU A 50 -9.50 2.63 1.23
C GLU A 50 -10.44 1.64 0.53
N GLU A 51 -10.74 1.87 -0.74
CA GLU A 51 -11.60 0.98 -1.52
C GLU A 51 -10.98 -0.42 -1.68
N VAL A 52 -9.68 -0.47 -2.00
CA VAL A 52 -8.95 -1.73 -2.13
C VAL A 52 -8.89 -2.46 -0.79
N TYR A 53 -8.64 -1.75 0.30
CA TYR A 53 -8.57 -2.32 1.63
C TYR A 53 -9.88 -2.98 2.04
N ASN A 54 -11.01 -2.35 1.74
CA ASN A 54 -12.32 -2.93 2.00
C ASN A 54 -12.51 -4.27 1.28
N ILE A 55 -12.01 -4.37 0.05
CA ILE A 55 -12.07 -5.61 -0.72
C ILE A 55 -11.13 -6.66 -0.14
N THR A 56 -9.86 -6.33 0.06
CA THR A 56 -8.87 -7.28 0.55
C THR A 56 -9.25 -7.83 1.92
N THR A 57 -9.78 -6.97 2.79
CA THR A 57 -10.24 -7.39 4.11
C THR A 57 -11.38 -8.40 4.02
N SER A 58 -12.32 -8.21 3.09
CA SER A 58 -13.44 -9.13 2.91
C SER A 58 -13.01 -10.51 2.41
N TYR A 59 -11.87 -10.59 1.75
CA TYR A 59 -11.30 -11.87 1.28
C TYR A 59 -10.19 -12.42 2.19
N ASP A 60 -9.90 -11.72 3.28
CA ASP A 60 -8.81 -12.06 4.19
C ASP A 60 -7.44 -12.10 3.49
N VAL A 61 -7.24 -11.17 2.57
CA VAL A 61 -5.98 -10.96 1.87
C VAL A 61 -5.31 -9.72 2.44
N ARG A 62 -4.00 -9.80 2.67
CA ARG A 62 -3.25 -8.70 3.25
C ARG A 62 -2.96 -7.62 2.20
N LEU A 63 -3.22 -6.36 2.54
CA LEU A 63 -2.86 -5.22 1.71
C LEU A 63 -1.56 -4.59 2.23
N ILE A 64 -0.64 -4.33 1.32
CA ILE A 64 0.61 -3.61 1.61
C ILE A 64 0.57 -2.29 0.85
N ILE A 65 0.81 -1.20 1.58
CA ILE A 65 0.85 0.14 1.00
C ILE A 65 2.24 0.39 0.41
N HIS A 66 2.30 1.03 -0.76
CA HIS A 66 3.56 1.43 -1.38
C HIS A 66 3.82 2.91 -1.11
N THR A 67 4.95 3.22 -0.49
CA THR A 67 5.48 4.58 -0.26
C THR A 67 4.71 5.43 0.76
N TYR A 68 3.39 5.52 0.68
CA TYR A 68 2.60 6.48 1.47
C TYR A 68 2.33 5.97 2.89
N ILE A 69 3.28 6.17 3.78
CA ILE A 69 3.23 5.68 5.18
C ILE A 69 2.01 6.23 5.93
N ASN A 70 1.66 7.50 5.70
CA ASN A 70 0.51 8.10 6.38
C ASN A 70 -0.80 7.42 6.00
N VAL A 71 -0.93 7.01 4.73
CA VAL A 71 -2.10 6.25 4.28
C VAL A 71 -2.19 4.91 5.02
N ALA A 72 -1.06 4.22 5.16
CA ALA A 72 -1.02 2.96 5.90
C ALA A 72 -1.45 3.16 7.36
N ARG A 73 -0.94 4.20 8.01
CA ARG A 73 -1.31 4.52 9.40
C ARG A 73 -2.80 4.78 9.56
N GLU A 74 -3.38 5.58 8.66
CA GLU A 74 -4.81 5.89 8.71
C GLU A 74 -5.69 4.67 8.55
N LEU A 75 -5.24 3.70 7.74
CA LEU A 75 -5.97 2.45 7.53
C LEU A 75 -5.66 1.37 8.57
N GLY A 76 -4.68 1.62 9.45
CA GLY A 76 -4.25 0.62 10.43
C GLY A 76 -3.41 -0.51 9.82
N ILE A 77 -2.76 -0.25 8.69
CA ILE A 77 -1.90 -1.21 8.01
C ILE A 77 -0.47 -1.06 8.53
N ASN A 78 0.15 -2.17 8.90
CA ASN A 78 1.48 -2.17 9.53
C ASN A 78 2.64 -2.35 8.54
N THR A 79 2.34 -2.69 7.29
CA THR A 79 3.38 -3.02 6.31
C THR A 79 3.38 -2.03 5.17
N VAL A 80 4.55 -1.43 4.91
CA VAL A 80 4.75 -0.51 3.79
C VAL A 80 5.92 -1.01 2.97
N HIS A 81 5.74 -1.04 1.65
CA HIS A 81 6.78 -1.33 0.68
C HIS A 81 7.26 -0.01 0.07
N MET A 82 8.56 0.21 -0.01
CA MET A 82 9.09 1.42 -0.62
C MET A 82 10.46 1.17 -1.24
N SER A 83 10.88 2.06 -2.13
CA SER A 83 12.21 2.00 -2.72
C SER A 83 13.27 2.34 -1.66
N LEU A 84 14.53 1.92 -1.91
CA LEU A 84 15.63 2.29 -1.02
C LEU A 84 15.80 3.80 -0.91
N HIS A 85 15.59 4.53 -2.01
CA HIS A 85 15.68 5.98 -1.99
C HIS A 85 14.63 6.59 -1.06
N ASN A 86 13.38 6.19 -1.20
CA ASN A 86 12.29 6.69 -0.36
C ASN A 86 12.49 6.31 1.12
N MET A 87 13.04 5.13 1.38
CA MET A 87 13.32 4.68 2.73
C MET A 87 14.37 5.55 3.40
N ARG A 88 15.40 5.97 2.67
CA ARG A 88 16.42 6.88 3.18
C ARG A 88 15.86 8.26 3.52
N GLU A 89 15.03 8.80 2.63
CA GLU A 89 14.37 10.09 2.85
C GLU A 89 13.44 10.04 4.07
N TYR A 90 12.66 8.98 4.19
CA TYR A 90 11.77 8.80 5.35
C TYR A 90 12.56 8.70 6.66
N ARG A 91 13.66 7.94 6.67
CA ARG A 91 14.50 7.82 7.86
C ARG A 91 15.08 9.17 8.29
N LYS A 92 15.49 9.98 7.31
CA LYS A 92 16.02 11.32 7.58
C LYS A 92 14.95 12.19 8.26
N GLU A 93 13.75 12.23 7.70
CA GLU A 93 12.63 12.98 8.28
C GLU A 93 12.32 12.50 9.71
N PHE A 94 12.32 11.20 9.93
CA PHE A 94 12.06 10.63 11.23
C PHE A 94 13.11 11.04 12.25
N ILE A 95 14.39 11.00 11.89
CA ILE A 95 15.49 11.40 12.76
C ILE A 95 15.39 12.91 13.09
N ASP A 96 15.12 13.74 12.09
CA ASP A 96 14.96 15.19 12.28
C ASP A 96 13.81 15.48 13.25
N ASN A 97 12.69 14.80 13.11
CA ASN A 97 11.53 14.97 13.99
C ASN A 97 11.83 14.53 15.43
N VAL A 98 12.53 13.41 15.60
CA VAL A 98 12.94 12.92 16.92
C VAL A 98 13.88 13.92 17.58
N ASN A 99 14.85 14.45 16.83
CA ASN A 99 15.78 15.46 17.35
C ASN A 99 15.07 16.74 17.79
N LYS A 100 14.11 17.20 17.01
CA LYS A 100 13.29 18.38 17.39
C LYS A 100 12.52 18.13 18.68
N THR A 101 11.97 16.94 18.84
CA THR A 101 11.22 16.56 20.04
C THR A 101 12.14 16.49 21.26
N ASN A 102 13.35 15.96 21.10
CA ASN A 102 14.30 15.79 22.20
C ASN A 102 14.99 17.10 22.62
N ASN A 103 14.88 18.13 21.82
CA ASN A 103 15.46 19.45 22.11
C ASN A 103 14.53 20.36 22.90
N ILE A 104 13.43 19.85 23.34
CA ILE A 104 12.45 20.61 24.14
C ILE A 104 12.92 20.74 25.60
#